data_fbf6036c94e5ddfad2cfeba30a32b521
#
_entry.id   fbf6036c94e5ddfad2cfeba30a32b521
#
_cell.length_a   1.000
_cell.length_b   1.000
_cell.length_c   1.000
_cell.angle_alpha   90.00
_cell.angle_beta   90.00
_cell.angle_gamma   90.00
#
_symmetry.space_group_name_H-M   'P 1'
#
loop_
_entity.id
_entity.type
_entity.pdbx_description
1 polymer ?
#
loop_
_entity_poly.entity_id
_entity_poly.type
_entity_poly.pdbx_seq_one_letter_code
_entity_poly.pdbx_strand_id
1 'polypeptide(L)'
;MEKKGLVSIIVSSYNHEKYINECLDSIKSQTYPYIELILADDFSPDDSVSVYENWLKKNNYSAKTNFQKKNTGLSTMLNNCMNLVEGEYIKIIAADDFLHPEAIEKCVAELERLGNGFGMVFTDTYGVDENSNSIPDIADYNSLGNVDKDLFRKQLIKSNRIAALTVLMRKKALVDTGEYKSDFLVEDYFRWLKISALYYIAYIPQKLAYYRIHDNNLSSAKKERIEMETLILQMMFDKNGDIKDKINGITQKHYISGEKLPLRYLKAYKNYPFKVKRLYTAMHYKLPVPLFKLLNKII
;
A
#
# COMPACT_ATOMS: atom_id res chain seq x y z
N MET A 1 26.06 0.13 7.03
CA MET A 1 25.56 -0.62 8.21
C MET A 1 24.25 0.02 8.64
N GLU A 2 23.31 -0.80 9.10
CA GLU A 2 22.03 -0.32 9.65
C GLU A 2 22.25 0.41 10.97
N LYS A 3 21.65 1.60 11.13
CA LYS A 3 21.75 2.37 12.38
C LYS A 3 20.57 1.99 13.28
N LYS A 4 20.88 1.34 14.41
CA LYS A 4 19.89 0.89 15.38
C LYS A 4 19.04 2.05 15.90
N GLY A 5 17.73 1.82 15.96
CA GLY A 5 16.75 2.82 16.41
C GLY A 5 16.50 3.96 15.42
N LEU A 6 17.26 4.10 14.34
CA LEU A 6 17.02 5.15 13.34
C LEU A 6 15.82 4.80 12.46
N VAL A 7 14.95 5.78 12.22
CA VAL A 7 13.81 5.69 11.30
C VAL A 7 14.11 6.49 10.05
N SER A 8 14.16 5.82 8.90
CA SER A 8 14.24 6.49 7.60
C SER A 8 12.82 6.81 7.12
N ILE A 9 12.48 8.08 7.04
CA ILE A 9 11.20 8.54 6.49
C ILE A 9 11.39 8.93 5.04
N ILE A 10 10.74 8.20 4.13
CA ILE A 10 10.69 8.50 2.70
C ILE A 10 9.40 9.27 2.44
N VAL A 11 9.51 10.52 2.01
CA VAL A 11 8.39 11.34 1.54
C VAL A 11 8.37 11.27 0.03
N SER A 12 7.32 10.69 -0.54
CA SER A 12 7.15 10.53 -1.98
C SER A 12 6.20 11.57 -2.55
N SER A 13 6.58 12.24 -3.64
CA SER A 13 5.72 13.21 -4.32
C SER A 13 5.59 12.98 -5.81
N TYR A 14 4.43 13.35 -6.33
CA TYR A 14 4.14 13.60 -7.72
C TYR A 14 2.97 14.56 -7.82
N ASN A 15 3.24 15.82 -8.19
CA ASN A 15 2.23 16.88 -8.29
C ASN A 15 1.57 17.23 -6.94
N HIS A 16 2.40 17.43 -5.89
CA HIS A 16 1.95 17.66 -4.51
C HIS A 16 2.42 19.00 -3.92
N GLU A 17 2.80 20.00 -4.74
CA GLU A 17 3.34 21.30 -4.28
C GLU A 17 2.55 21.95 -3.13
N LYS A 18 1.21 21.79 -3.15
CA LYS A 18 0.29 22.39 -2.16
C LYS A 18 0.45 21.81 -0.75
N TYR A 19 0.85 20.54 -0.64
CA TYR A 19 0.74 19.77 0.61
C TYR A 19 2.09 19.50 1.27
N ILE A 20 3.19 19.59 0.52
CA ILE A 20 4.56 19.24 0.98
C ILE A 20 4.92 19.91 2.29
N ASN A 21 4.61 21.21 2.47
CA ASN A 21 4.97 21.93 3.69
C ASN A 21 4.33 21.31 4.93
N GLU A 22 3.03 20.98 4.88
CA GLU A 22 2.31 20.38 6.00
C GLU A 22 2.83 18.97 6.32
N CYS A 23 3.09 18.17 5.28
CA CYS A 23 3.73 16.86 5.44
C CYS A 23 5.07 16.98 6.17
N LEU A 24 5.96 17.86 5.71
CA LEU A 24 7.29 18.04 6.28
C LEU A 24 7.25 18.64 7.69
N ASP A 25 6.35 19.58 7.96
CA ASP A 25 6.15 20.15 9.30
C ASP A 25 5.68 19.07 10.28
N SER A 26 4.83 18.14 9.84
CA SER A 26 4.38 17.00 10.65
C SER A 26 5.52 16.03 10.97
N ILE A 27 6.47 15.84 10.07
CA ILE A 27 7.67 15.03 10.29
C ILE A 27 8.65 15.73 11.24
N LYS A 28 8.86 17.03 11.05
CA LYS A 28 9.72 17.83 11.93
C LYS A 28 9.19 17.88 13.36
N SER A 29 7.88 17.80 13.57
CA SER A 29 7.22 17.83 14.88
C SER A 29 7.14 16.49 15.58
N GLN A 30 7.69 15.40 15.01
CA GLN A 30 7.67 14.10 15.65
C GLN A 30 8.39 14.09 16.99
N THR A 31 7.81 13.45 18.00
CA THR A 31 8.40 13.28 19.34
C THR A 31 9.59 12.33 19.34
N TYR A 32 9.67 11.44 18.34
CA TYR A 32 10.78 10.51 18.19
C TYR A 32 12.03 11.20 17.62
N PRO A 33 13.18 11.17 18.33
CA PRO A 33 14.34 12.03 17.98
C PRO A 33 15.25 11.46 16.89
N TYR A 34 15.17 10.16 16.57
CA TYR A 34 16.12 9.50 15.65
C TYR A 34 15.49 9.30 14.28
N ILE A 35 15.42 10.37 13.50
CA ILE A 35 14.83 10.39 12.16
C ILE A 35 15.86 10.84 11.13
N GLU A 36 15.97 10.11 10.03
CA GLU A 36 16.55 10.61 8.77
C GLU A 36 15.43 10.84 7.75
N LEU A 37 15.53 11.93 7.01
CA LEU A 37 14.57 12.33 6.00
C LEU A 37 15.12 12.03 4.60
N ILE A 38 14.30 11.41 3.76
CA ILE A 38 14.58 11.14 2.35
C ILE A 38 13.43 11.73 1.54
N LEU A 39 13.72 12.73 0.72
CA LEU A 39 12.74 13.38 -0.15
C LEU A 39 12.82 12.79 -1.54
N ALA A 40 11.70 12.34 -2.07
CA ALA A 40 11.62 11.71 -3.38
C ALA A 40 10.54 12.38 -4.22
N ASP A 41 10.87 12.67 -5.48
CA ASP A 41 9.94 13.24 -6.46
C ASP A 41 10.06 12.51 -7.79
N ASP A 42 8.92 12.06 -8.34
CA ASP A 42 8.88 11.26 -9.57
C ASP A 42 8.70 12.15 -10.82
N PHE A 43 9.49 13.22 -10.90
CA PHE A 43 9.47 14.18 -11.99
C PHE A 43 8.13 14.94 -12.06
N SER A 44 7.76 15.61 -10.97
CA SER A 44 6.57 16.45 -10.90
C SER A 44 6.58 17.57 -11.94
N PRO A 45 5.45 17.85 -12.59
CA PRO A 45 5.32 18.96 -13.53
C PRO A 45 5.07 20.32 -12.82
N ASP A 46 4.76 20.29 -11.52
CA ASP A 46 4.53 21.44 -10.66
C ASP A 46 5.81 21.87 -9.90
N ASP A 47 5.71 22.77 -8.94
CA ASP A 47 6.82 23.30 -8.16
C ASP A 47 7.22 22.41 -6.95
N SER A 48 6.80 21.13 -6.90
CA SER A 48 7.06 20.21 -5.77
C SER A 48 8.52 20.20 -5.34
N VAL A 49 9.48 20.06 -6.28
CA VAL A 49 10.92 20.04 -5.97
C VAL A 49 11.37 21.36 -5.34
N SER A 50 10.94 22.49 -5.92
CA SER A 50 11.27 23.83 -5.39
C SER A 50 10.71 24.04 -3.98
N VAL A 51 9.52 23.53 -3.69
CA VAL A 51 8.90 23.58 -2.36
C VAL A 51 9.74 22.77 -1.35
N TYR A 52 10.21 21.58 -1.70
CA TYR A 52 11.12 20.78 -0.87
C TYR A 52 12.41 21.55 -0.53
N GLU A 53 13.09 22.08 -1.54
CA GLU A 53 14.34 22.80 -1.37
C GLU A 53 14.17 24.08 -0.50
N ASN A 54 13.10 24.83 -0.72
CA ASN A 54 12.76 26.00 0.06
C ASN A 54 12.46 25.67 1.52
N TRP A 55 11.71 24.57 1.77
CA TRP A 55 11.41 24.14 3.13
C TRP A 55 12.68 23.71 3.88
N LEU A 56 13.57 22.95 3.25
CA LEU A 56 14.86 22.54 3.84
C LEU A 56 15.70 23.76 4.22
N LYS A 57 15.82 24.73 3.30
CA LYS A 57 16.56 25.95 3.53
C LYS A 57 15.95 26.78 4.68
N LYS A 58 14.64 27.00 4.66
CA LYS A 58 13.92 27.78 5.67
C LYS A 58 14.05 27.19 7.07
N ASN A 59 14.02 25.86 7.17
CA ASN A 59 14.03 25.14 8.43
C ASN A 59 15.44 24.73 8.89
N ASN A 60 16.50 25.01 8.10
CA ASN A 60 17.85 24.52 8.32
C ASN A 60 17.85 23.00 8.60
N TYR A 61 17.09 22.24 7.80
CA TYR A 61 16.89 20.80 7.98
C TYR A 61 17.64 20.02 6.90
N SER A 62 18.25 18.88 7.29
CA SER A 62 18.99 18.04 6.35
C SER A 62 18.14 16.88 5.87
N ALA A 63 18.18 16.61 4.56
CA ALA A 63 17.56 15.45 3.95
C ALA A 63 18.45 14.88 2.84
N LYS A 64 18.32 13.58 2.59
CA LYS A 64 18.77 12.96 1.35
C LYS A 64 17.70 13.17 0.27
N THR A 65 18.08 13.29 -0.99
CA THR A 65 17.14 13.55 -2.08
C THR A 65 17.24 12.50 -3.19
N ASN A 66 16.10 12.16 -3.77
CA ASN A 66 15.95 11.28 -4.93
C ASN A 66 14.95 11.91 -5.92
N PHE A 67 15.34 13.01 -6.54
CA PHE A 67 14.52 13.70 -7.54
C PHE A 67 14.77 13.07 -8.92
N GLN A 68 13.75 12.43 -9.48
CA GLN A 68 13.86 11.71 -10.75
C GLN A 68 13.97 12.69 -11.93
N LYS A 69 14.70 12.28 -12.99
CA LYS A 69 14.83 13.06 -14.24
C LYS A 69 13.73 12.77 -15.27
N LYS A 70 12.89 11.80 -14.98
CA LYS A 70 11.69 11.40 -15.74
C LYS A 70 10.74 10.66 -14.81
N ASN A 71 9.44 10.67 -15.10
CA ASN A 71 8.49 9.86 -14.35
C ASN A 71 8.78 8.37 -14.57
N THR A 72 9.07 7.67 -13.47
CA THR A 72 9.45 6.24 -13.46
C THR A 72 8.43 5.36 -12.76
N GLY A 73 7.45 5.97 -12.11
CA GLY A 73 6.46 5.34 -11.27
C GLY A 73 6.96 5.10 -9.84
N LEU A 74 6.01 5.12 -8.90
CA LEU A 74 6.27 5.05 -7.45
C LEU A 74 7.18 3.87 -7.06
N SER A 75 6.93 2.67 -7.57
CA SER A 75 7.74 1.49 -7.24
C SER A 75 9.22 1.64 -7.59
N THR A 76 9.53 2.20 -8.76
CA THR A 76 10.93 2.43 -9.19
C THR A 76 11.58 3.51 -8.33
N MET A 77 10.86 4.59 -8.07
CA MET A 77 11.34 5.67 -7.20
C MET A 77 11.62 5.17 -5.79
N LEU A 78 10.72 4.35 -5.20
CA LEU A 78 10.93 3.75 -3.88
C LEU A 78 12.14 2.82 -3.85
N ASN A 79 12.35 1.99 -4.89
CA ASN A 79 13.55 1.13 -4.98
C ASN A 79 14.84 1.97 -5.00
N ASN A 80 14.84 3.11 -5.70
CA ASN A 80 15.97 4.03 -5.68
C ASN A 80 16.20 4.64 -4.28
N CYS A 81 15.12 5.00 -3.57
CA CYS A 81 15.20 5.50 -2.20
C CYS A 81 15.79 4.48 -1.23
N MET A 82 15.53 3.19 -1.43
CA MET A 82 16.07 2.13 -0.56
C MET A 82 17.61 2.13 -0.49
N ASN A 83 18.30 2.62 -1.53
CA ASN A 83 19.76 2.77 -1.53
C ASN A 83 20.25 3.90 -0.60
N LEU A 84 19.36 4.81 -0.22
CA LEU A 84 19.65 5.94 0.67
C LEU A 84 19.33 5.64 2.13
N VAL A 85 18.54 4.58 2.39
CA VAL A 85 18.04 4.19 3.71
C VAL A 85 19.16 3.66 4.59
N GLU A 86 19.40 4.29 5.74
CA GLU A 86 20.33 3.83 6.77
C GLU A 86 19.65 3.29 8.03
N GLY A 87 18.37 3.64 8.23
CA GLY A 87 17.59 3.29 9.42
C GLY A 87 17.25 1.82 9.55
N GLU A 88 17.06 1.38 10.78
CA GLU A 88 16.48 0.07 11.13
C GLU A 88 14.99 -0.01 10.78
N TYR A 89 14.32 1.13 10.85
CA TYR A 89 12.91 1.26 10.51
C TYR A 89 12.72 2.13 9.28
N ILE A 90 11.67 1.85 8.54
CA ILE A 90 11.30 2.58 7.32
C ILE A 90 9.85 3.01 7.42
N LYS A 91 9.63 4.30 7.24
CA LYS A 91 8.33 4.93 7.03
C LYS A 91 8.25 5.44 5.61
N ILE A 92 7.18 5.14 4.91
CA ILE A 92 6.88 5.74 3.61
C ILE A 92 5.59 6.54 3.76
N ILE A 93 5.58 7.76 3.30
CA ILE A 93 4.40 8.64 3.29
C ILE A 93 4.36 9.42 1.97
N ALA A 94 3.19 9.55 1.39
CA ALA A 94 2.96 10.45 0.27
C ALA A 94 2.91 11.91 0.78
N ALA A 95 3.38 12.85 -0.03
CA ALA A 95 3.55 14.23 0.40
C ALA A 95 2.23 15.01 0.54
N ASP A 96 1.10 14.41 0.16
CA ASP A 96 -0.26 14.93 0.38
C ASP A 96 -0.86 14.54 1.74
N ASP A 97 -0.23 13.61 2.45
CA ASP A 97 -0.61 13.15 3.78
C ASP A 97 0.27 13.75 4.89
N PHE A 98 -0.13 13.61 6.16
CA PHE A 98 0.68 14.05 7.30
C PHE A 98 0.48 13.18 8.54
N LEU A 99 1.39 13.32 9.53
CA LEU A 99 1.47 12.44 10.71
C LEU A 99 1.02 13.16 11.98
N HIS A 100 0.46 12.39 12.92
CA HIS A 100 0.32 12.82 14.31
C HIS A 100 1.71 12.91 14.96
N PRO A 101 1.97 13.87 15.87
CA PRO A 101 3.31 14.05 16.48
C PRO A 101 3.91 12.80 17.14
N GLU A 102 3.09 11.92 17.71
CA GLU A 102 3.54 10.70 18.40
C GLU A 102 3.58 9.46 17.49
N ALA A 103 3.34 9.59 16.18
CA ALA A 103 3.17 8.46 15.28
C ALA A 103 4.40 7.55 15.24
N ILE A 104 5.58 8.13 15.05
CA ILE A 104 6.83 7.36 14.94
C ILE A 104 7.20 6.72 16.28
N GLU A 105 7.12 7.47 17.37
CA GLU A 105 7.46 6.99 18.72
C GLU A 105 6.62 5.76 19.11
N LYS A 106 5.30 5.85 18.93
CA LYS A 106 4.39 4.75 19.27
C LYS A 106 4.60 3.52 18.37
N CYS A 107 4.84 3.73 17.08
CA CYS A 107 5.10 2.62 16.17
C CYS A 107 6.43 1.92 16.46
N VAL A 108 7.51 2.67 16.75
CA VAL A 108 8.81 2.09 17.14
C VAL A 108 8.67 1.33 18.46
N ALA A 109 8.07 1.95 19.50
CA ALA A 109 7.87 1.32 20.80
C ALA A 109 7.10 0.00 20.68
N GLU A 110 6.07 -0.06 19.86
CA GLU A 110 5.29 -1.28 19.66
C GLU A 110 6.10 -2.37 18.94
N LEU A 111 6.86 -2.04 17.89
CA LEU A 111 7.71 -3.02 17.21
C LEU A 111 8.82 -3.55 18.14
N GLU A 112 9.41 -2.68 18.98
CA GLU A 112 10.40 -3.11 19.97
C GLU A 112 9.78 -4.03 21.03
N ARG A 113 8.60 -3.69 21.54
CA ARG A 113 7.87 -4.50 22.51
C ARG A 113 7.55 -5.90 21.97
N LEU A 114 7.18 -6.00 20.69
CA LEU A 114 6.77 -7.26 20.05
C LEU A 114 7.93 -8.11 19.52
N GLY A 115 9.10 -7.50 19.31
CA GLY A 115 10.33 -8.16 18.87
C GLY A 115 10.35 -8.53 17.38
N ASN A 116 11.38 -9.28 16.99
CA ASN A 116 11.75 -9.52 15.58
C ASN A 116 10.79 -10.41 14.79
N GLY A 117 9.82 -11.04 15.43
CA GLY A 117 8.76 -11.79 14.75
C GLY A 117 7.76 -10.89 14.00
N PHE A 118 7.70 -9.61 14.34
CA PHE A 118 6.84 -8.61 13.72
C PHE A 118 7.64 -7.77 12.71
N GLY A 119 7.23 -7.83 11.44
CA GLY A 119 7.91 -7.11 10.36
C GLY A 119 7.41 -5.69 10.14
N MET A 120 6.19 -5.39 10.58
CA MET A 120 5.57 -4.08 10.46
C MET A 120 4.48 -3.87 11.51
N VAL A 121 4.18 -2.59 11.74
CA VAL A 121 3.03 -2.12 12.50
C VAL A 121 2.28 -1.08 11.67
N PHE A 122 0.95 -1.03 11.83
CA PHE A 122 0.12 0.04 11.28
C PHE A 122 -0.83 0.60 12.34
N THR A 123 -1.36 1.78 12.06
CA THR A 123 -2.27 2.49 12.94
C THR A 123 -3.59 2.78 12.25
N ASP A 124 -4.50 3.40 12.96
CA ASP A 124 -5.68 4.01 12.38
C ASP A 124 -5.36 5.40 11.82
N THR A 125 -6.28 6.02 11.07
CA THR A 125 -6.08 7.31 10.43
C THR A 125 -7.31 8.20 10.53
N TYR A 126 -7.09 9.51 10.57
CA TYR A 126 -8.12 10.51 10.33
C TYR A 126 -8.29 10.72 8.82
N GLY A 127 -9.51 11.00 8.37
CA GLY A 127 -9.77 11.56 7.05
C GLY A 127 -9.73 13.08 7.10
N VAL A 128 -9.10 13.71 6.10
CA VAL A 128 -9.12 15.17 5.90
C VAL A 128 -9.39 15.51 4.44
N ASP A 129 -10.01 16.68 4.21
CA ASP A 129 -10.20 17.23 2.87
C ASP A 129 -8.93 17.92 2.35
N GLU A 130 -9.00 18.52 1.15
CA GLU A 130 -7.89 19.25 0.54
C GLU A 130 -7.39 20.45 1.36
N ASN A 131 -8.20 20.96 2.28
CA ASN A 131 -7.89 22.11 3.16
C ASN A 131 -7.55 21.69 4.59
N SER A 132 -7.28 20.38 4.82
CA SER A 132 -6.99 19.80 6.14
C SER A 132 -8.15 19.83 7.15
N ASN A 133 -9.38 20.05 6.70
CA ASN A 133 -10.55 19.94 7.56
C ASN A 133 -10.90 18.45 7.76
N SER A 134 -11.28 18.08 8.98
CA SER A 134 -11.70 16.71 9.27
C SER A 134 -12.94 16.31 8.50
N ILE A 135 -12.92 15.10 7.93
CA ILE A 135 -14.05 14.46 7.28
C ILE A 135 -14.39 13.14 7.97
N PRO A 136 -15.58 12.55 7.75
CA PRO A 136 -15.92 11.24 8.28
C PRO A 136 -14.89 10.17 7.92
N ASP A 137 -14.74 9.17 8.79
CA ASP A 137 -13.79 8.07 8.58
C ASP A 137 -14.03 7.37 7.24
N ILE A 138 -12.95 7.17 6.50
CA ILE A 138 -12.98 6.61 5.15
C ILE A 138 -13.10 5.09 5.19
N ALA A 139 -12.55 4.46 6.23
CA ALA A 139 -12.58 3.03 6.44
C ALA A 139 -12.52 2.69 7.93
N ASP A 140 -13.15 1.58 8.29
CA ASP A 140 -13.03 0.99 9.63
C ASP A 140 -11.82 0.06 9.69
N TYR A 141 -10.69 0.58 10.19
CA TYR A 141 -9.49 -0.22 10.45
C TYR A 141 -9.56 -0.90 11.83
N ASN A 142 -10.42 -0.43 12.72
CA ASN A 142 -10.55 -0.94 14.10
C ASN A 142 -11.10 -2.38 14.17
N SER A 143 -11.82 -2.82 13.14
CA SER A 143 -12.34 -4.20 13.05
C SER A 143 -11.26 -5.27 13.01
N LEU A 144 -9.99 -4.88 12.76
CA LEU A 144 -8.82 -5.76 12.80
C LEU A 144 -8.08 -5.75 14.15
N GLY A 145 -8.52 -4.87 15.07
CA GLY A 145 -7.85 -4.67 16.36
C GLY A 145 -7.77 -5.92 17.17
N ASN A 146 -7.03 -6.57 17.76
CA ASN A 146 -7.00 -7.80 18.58
C ASN A 146 -7.30 -9.11 17.82
N VAL A 147 -7.16 -9.12 16.52
CA VAL A 147 -7.29 -10.36 15.75
C VAL A 147 -5.98 -11.15 15.87
N ASP A 148 -6.11 -12.47 16.14
CA ASP A 148 -4.96 -13.39 16.12
C ASP A 148 -4.17 -13.25 14.79
N LYS A 149 -2.84 -13.37 14.88
CA LYS A 149 -1.91 -13.20 13.76
C LYS A 149 -2.22 -14.04 12.52
N ASP A 150 -2.70 -15.27 12.72
CA ASP A 150 -3.04 -16.16 11.60
C ASP A 150 -4.40 -15.79 11.00
N LEU A 151 -5.33 -15.35 11.84
CA LEU A 151 -6.61 -14.80 11.39
C LEU A 151 -6.39 -13.47 10.65
N PHE A 152 -5.48 -12.62 11.13
CA PHE A 152 -5.12 -11.36 10.46
C PHE A 152 -4.65 -11.62 9.01
N ARG A 153 -3.75 -12.60 8.81
CA ARG A 153 -3.28 -12.98 7.47
C ARG A 153 -4.44 -13.38 6.54
N LYS A 154 -5.39 -14.19 7.04
CA LYS A 154 -6.59 -14.59 6.27
C LYS A 154 -7.47 -13.37 5.94
N GLN A 155 -7.63 -12.44 6.87
CA GLN A 155 -8.41 -11.22 6.63
C GLN A 155 -7.71 -10.30 5.63
N LEU A 156 -6.38 -10.17 5.70
CA LEU A 156 -5.61 -9.37 4.77
C LEU A 156 -5.73 -9.89 3.33
N ILE A 157 -5.74 -11.21 3.10
CA ILE A 157 -5.99 -11.79 1.78
C ILE A 157 -7.38 -11.44 1.24
N LYS A 158 -8.39 -11.34 2.12
CA LYS A 158 -9.76 -11.01 1.71
C LYS A 158 -9.93 -9.55 1.33
N SER A 159 -9.22 -8.64 2.03
CA SER A 159 -9.34 -7.19 1.83
C SER A 159 -8.10 -6.48 2.34
N ASN A 160 -7.58 -5.51 1.56
CA ASN A 160 -6.60 -4.55 2.07
C ASN A 160 -7.32 -3.59 3.04
N ARG A 161 -6.88 -3.60 4.29
CA ARG A 161 -7.40 -2.71 5.34
C ARG A 161 -6.28 -1.89 5.99
N ILE A 162 -5.14 -1.78 5.31
CA ILE A 162 -3.98 -1.05 5.80
C ILE A 162 -3.78 0.18 4.92
N ALA A 163 -3.94 1.36 5.48
CA ALA A 163 -3.60 2.60 4.81
C ALA A 163 -2.07 2.77 4.82
N ALA A 164 -1.46 2.93 3.64
CA ALA A 164 0.00 2.94 3.49
C ALA A 164 0.70 3.99 4.37
N LEU A 165 0.10 5.18 4.50
CA LEU A 165 0.63 6.27 5.33
C LEU A 165 0.71 5.92 6.83
N THR A 166 0.01 4.89 7.31
CA THR A 166 0.00 4.52 8.75
C THR A 166 1.11 3.56 9.13
N VAL A 167 1.80 2.98 8.14
CA VAL A 167 2.71 1.85 8.35
C VAL A 167 4.11 2.29 8.75
N LEU A 168 4.71 1.60 9.73
CA LEU A 168 6.14 1.54 10.00
C LEU A 168 6.65 0.11 9.81
N MET A 169 7.73 -0.08 9.07
CA MET A 169 8.30 -1.40 8.74
C MET A 169 9.71 -1.56 9.30
N ARG A 170 10.07 -2.78 9.69
CA ARG A 170 11.50 -3.11 9.87
C ARG A 170 12.16 -3.19 8.50
N LYS A 171 13.35 -2.57 8.34
CA LYS A 171 14.15 -2.67 7.11
C LYS A 171 14.40 -4.12 6.71
N LYS A 172 14.68 -4.98 7.69
CA LYS A 172 14.86 -6.41 7.45
C LYS A 172 13.66 -7.05 6.75
N ALA A 173 12.42 -6.73 7.17
CA ALA A 173 11.22 -7.27 6.54
C ALA A 173 11.06 -6.82 5.08
N LEU A 174 11.44 -5.57 4.76
CA LEU A 174 11.49 -5.10 3.38
C LEU A 174 12.53 -5.83 2.54
N VAL A 175 13.75 -5.98 3.06
CA VAL A 175 14.84 -6.70 2.37
C VAL A 175 14.45 -8.15 2.09
N ASP A 176 13.93 -8.86 3.07
CA ASP A 176 13.54 -10.27 2.94
C ASP A 176 12.39 -10.48 1.93
N THR A 177 11.57 -9.46 1.73
CA THR A 177 10.46 -9.51 0.75
C THR A 177 10.85 -9.00 -0.63
N GLY A 178 12.08 -8.50 -0.82
CA GLY A 178 12.66 -8.05 -2.09
C GLY A 178 12.12 -6.69 -2.55
N GLU A 179 12.43 -6.30 -3.77
CA GLU A 179 12.11 -5.00 -4.34
C GLU A 179 10.61 -4.75 -4.56
N TYR A 180 10.23 -3.47 -4.67
CA TYR A 180 8.92 -3.07 -5.15
C TYR A 180 8.80 -3.41 -6.64
N LYS A 181 7.64 -3.95 -7.04
CA LYS A 181 7.38 -4.30 -8.43
C LYS A 181 6.58 -3.20 -9.12
N SER A 182 7.16 -2.64 -10.19
CA SER A 182 6.55 -1.59 -11.00
C SER A 182 5.27 -2.02 -11.75
N ASP A 183 4.96 -3.32 -11.74
CA ASP A 183 3.80 -3.87 -12.46
C ASP A 183 2.45 -3.58 -11.78
N PHE A 184 2.44 -3.22 -10.48
CA PHE A 184 1.23 -3.02 -9.71
C PHE A 184 1.12 -1.57 -9.25
N LEU A 185 -0.10 -1.00 -9.35
CA LEU A 185 -0.46 0.27 -8.70
C LEU A 185 -0.74 0.09 -7.21
N VAL A 186 -1.05 -1.14 -6.78
CA VAL A 186 -1.27 -1.54 -5.39
C VAL A 186 -0.01 -2.18 -4.82
N GLU A 187 1.13 -1.49 -4.99
CA GLU A 187 2.45 -1.95 -4.55
C GLU A 187 2.53 -2.11 -3.03
N ASP A 188 1.77 -1.30 -2.29
CA ASP A 188 1.59 -1.37 -0.85
C ASP A 188 0.93 -2.69 -0.43
N TYR A 189 -0.23 -3.00 -0.98
CA TYR A 189 -0.95 -4.25 -0.69
C TYR A 189 -0.13 -5.48 -1.06
N PHE A 190 0.57 -5.45 -2.20
CA PHE A 190 1.50 -6.51 -2.57
C PHE A 190 2.59 -6.67 -1.50
N ARG A 191 3.12 -5.57 -0.98
CA ARG A 191 4.13 -5.54 0.07
C ARG A 191 3.59 -6.14 1.38
N TRP A 192 2.38 -5.76 1.79
CA TRP A 192 1.76 -6.30 3.01
C TRP A 192 1.56 -7.80 2.94
N LEU A 193 1.08 -8.31 1.80
CA LEU A 193 0.91 -9.75 1.57
C LEU A 193 2.25 -10.51 1.63
N LYS A 194 3.32 -9.94 1.10
CA LYS A 194 4.66 -10.54 1.18
C LYS A 194 5.21 -10.51 2.62
N ILE A 195 5.10 -9.39 3.31
CA ILE A 195 5.53 -9.30 4.71
C ILE A 195 4.73 -10.28 5.57
N SER A 196 3.41 -10.34 5.43
CA SER A 196 2.56 -11.26 6.18
C SER A 196 2.85 -12.74 5.93
N ALA A 197 3.54 -13.08 4.82
CA ALA A 197 3.97 -14.43 4.56
C ALA A 197 5.19 -14.87 5.42
N LEU A 198 6.00 -13.91 5.88
CA LEU A 198 7.24 -14.16 6.61
C LEU A 198 7.20 -13.68 8.06
N TYR A 199 6.44 -12.62 8.33
CA TYR A 199 6.38 -11.90 9.60
C TYR A 199 4.94 -11.69 10.05
N TYR A 200 4.78 -11.40 11.33
CA TYR A 200 3.52 -10.88 11.87
C TYR A 200 3.40 -9.39 11.60
N ILE A 201 2.15 -8.92 11.56
CA ILE A 201 1.80 -7.52 11.41
C ILE A 201 1.06 -7.09 12.68
N ALA A 202 1.51 -6.00 13.28
CA ALA A 202 0.89 -5.41 14.48
C ALA A 202 -0.07 -4.28 14.10
N TYR A 203 -1.04 -4.04 14.98
CA TYR A 203 -1.97 -2.93 14.85
C TYR A 203 -2.04 -2.14 16.16
N ILE A 204 -1.93 -0.81 16.06
CA ILE A 204 -2.17 0.13 17.15
C ILE A 204 -3.54 0.79 16.92
N PRO A 205 -4.54 0.57 17.79
CA PRO A 205 -5.89 1.12 17.63
C PRO A 205 -5.96 2.60 18.01
N GLN A 206 -5.08 3.41 17.40
CA GLN A 206 -5.01 4.85 17.56
C GLN A 206 -4.84 5.50 16.22
N LYS A 207 -5.52 6.63 16.00
CA LYS A 207 -5.39 7.44 14.78
C LYS A 207 -4.12 8.27 14.89
N LEU A 208 -3.07 7.87 14.16
CA LEU A 208 -1.75 8.50 14.21
C LEU A 208 -1.28 9.04 12.85
N ALA A 209 -2.19 9.14 11.89
CA ALA A 209 -1.93 9.72 10.59
C ALA A 209 -3.19 10.44 10.06
N TYR A 210 -3.01 11.30 9.08
CA TYR A 210 -4.08 12.06 8.43
C TYR A 210 -4.04 11.78 6.94
N TYR A 211 -5.05 11.08 6.44
CA TYR A 211 -5.21 10.74 5.03
C TYR A 211 -6.00 11.83 4.31
N ARG A 212 -5.38 12.45 3.32
CA ARG A 212 -6.01 13.51 2.54
C ARG A 212 -6.79 12.96 1.37
N ILE A 213 -8.02 13.45 1.22
CA ILE A 213 -8.88 13.16 0.07
C ILE A 213 -9.01 14.39 -0.81
N HIS A 214 -8.60 14.23 -2.06
CA HIS A 214 -8.75 15.24 -3.12
C HIS A 214 -8.92 14.54 -4.49
N ASP A 215 -9.32 15.29 -5.51
CA ASP A 215 -9.67 14.74 -6.84
C ASP A 215 -8.51 14.03 -7.55
N ASN A 216 -7.27 14.38 -7.21
CA ASN A 216 -6.06 13.80 -7.81
C ASN A 216 -5.55 12.53 -7.11
N ASN A 217 -6.24 12.02 -6.10
CA ASN A 217 -5.83 10.77 -5.46
C ASN A 217 -5.79 9.62 -6.47
N LEU A 218 -4.69 8.89 -6.52
CA LEU A 218 -4.50 7.76 -7.41
C LEU A 218 -5.58 6.67 -7.23
N SER A 219 -6.02 6.48 -5.98
CA SER A 219 -7.07 5.53 -5.61
C SER A 219 -8.41 5.81 -6.29
N SER A 220 -8.78 7.07 -6.46
CA SER A 220 -9.98 7.50 -7.17
C SER A 220 -9.81 7.46 -8.68
N ALA A 221 -8.70 8.00 -9.19
CA ALA A 221 -8.43 8.14 -10.62
C ALA A 221 -8.23 6.80 -11.35
N LYS A 222 -7.81 5.73 -10.65
CA LYS A 222 -7.48 4.42 -11.23
C LYS A 222 -8.24 3.26 -10.60
N LYS A 223 -9.43 3.52 -10.06
CA LYS A 223 -10.24 2.58 -9.26
C LYS A 223 -10.40 1.20 -9.93
N GLU A 224 -10.83 1.14 -11.18
CA GLU A 224 -11.06 -0.13 -11.90
C GLU A 224 -9.77 -0.97 -12.01
N ARG A 225 -8.64 -0.32 -12.33
CA ARG A 225 -7.34 -1.00 -12.41
C ARG A 225 -6.90 -1.51 -11.04
N ILE A 226 -7.08 -0.73 -9.99
CA ILE A 226 -6.77 -1.09 -8.61
C ILE A 226 -7.59 -2.30 -8.17
N GLU A 227 -8.90 -2.33 -8.46
CA GLU A 227 -9.77 -3.47 -8.17
C GLU A 227 -9.29 -4.74 -8.87
N MET A 228 -8.95 -4.66 -10.15
CA MET A 228 -8.45 -5.82 -10.91
C MET A 228 -7.09 -6.31 -10.41
N GLU A 229 -6.17 -5.40 -10.10
CA GLU A 229 -4.85 -5.75 -9.55
C GLU A 229 -4.97 -6.36 -8.15
N THR A 230 -5.87 -5.84 -7.32
CA THR A 230 -6.21 -6.43 -6.02
C THR A 230 -6.66 -7.89 -6.15
N LEU A 231 -7.56 -8.18 -7.08
CA LEU A 231 -8.01 -9.56 -7.32
C LEU A 231 -6.89 -10.46 -7.83
N ILE A 232 -5.98 -9.94 -8.66
CA ILE A 232 -4.80 -10.68 -9.12
C ILE A 232 -3.90 -11.05 -7.94
N LEU A 233 -3.60 -10.09 -7.06
CA LEU A 233 -2.80 -10.33 -5.87
C LEU A 233 -3.48 -11.33 -4.93
N GLN A 234 -4.76 -11.19 -4.72
CA GLN A 234 -5.55 -12.12 -3.92
C GLN A 234 -5.43 -13.56 -4.45
N MET A 235 -5.57 -13.77 -5.77
CA MET A 235 -5.35 -15.09 -6.38
C MET A 235 -3.93 -15.63 -6.19
N MET A 236 -2.92 -14.75 -6.22
CA MET A 236 -1.50 -15.15 -6.05
C MET A 236 -1.19 -15.62 -4.63
N PHE A 237 -1.85 -15.05 -3.62
CA PHE A 237 -1.57 -15.30 -2.20
C PHE A 237 -2.58 -16.23 -1.52
N ASP A 238 -3.72 -16.51 -2.13
CA ASP A 238 -4.70 -17.48 -1.60
C ASP A 238 -4.20 -18.91 -1.77
N LYS A 239 -3.59 -19.42 -0.72
CA LYS A 239 -3.06 -20.80 -0.68
C LYS A 239 -4.10 -21.86 -0.31
N ASN A 240 -5.20 -21.45 0.31
CA ASN A 240 -6.18 -22.35 0.92
C ASN A 240 -7.56 -22.31 0.23
N GLY A 241 -7.78 -21.42 -0.73
CA GLY A 241 -9.08 -21.19 -1.36
C GLY A 241 -10.04 -20.37 -0.49
N ASP A 242 -9.52 -19.58 0.45
CA ASP A 242 -10.31 -18.76 1.37
C ASP A 242 -11.19 -17.71 0.65
N ILE A 243 -10.82 -17.35 -0.59
CA ILE A 243 -11.54 -16.37 -1.41
C ILE A 243 -12.05 -16.96 -2.75
N LYS A 244 -12.02 -18.27 -2.91
CA LYS A 244 -12.39 -18.94 -4.18
C LYS A 244 -13.78 -18.54 -4.68
N ASP A 245 -14.75 -18.43 -3.78
CA ASP A 245 -16.14 -18.10 -4.16
C ASP A 245 -16.25 -16.65 -4.66
N LYS A 246 -15.56 -15.72 -4.02
CA LYS A 246 -15.44 -14.33 -4.46
C LYS A 246 -14.83 -14.24 -5.87
N ILE A 247 -13.66 -14.87 -6.06
CA ILE A 247 -12.92 -14.83 -7.34
C ILE A 247 -13.75 -15.47 -8.46
N ASN A 248 -14.30 -16.68 -8.22
CA ASN A 248 -15.09 -17.38 -9.22
C ASN A 248 -16.40 -16.63 -9.54
N GLY A 249 -17.07 -16.06 -8.53
CA GLY A 249 -18.29 -15.27 -8.71
C GLY A 249 -18.05 -14.02 -9.55
N ILE A 250 -17.00 -13.24 -9.26
CA ILE A 250 -16.61 -12.06 -10.05
C ILE A 250 -16.29 -12.47 -11.49
N THR A 251 -15.44 -13.49 -11.67
CA THR A 251 -15.04 -13.99 -12.99
C THR A 251 -16.27 -14.44 -13.81
N GLN A 252 -17.20 -15.16 -13.18
CA GLN A 252 -18.44 -15.61 -13.83
C GLN A 252 -19.35 -14.43 -14.21
N LYS A 253 -19.47 -13.43 -13.33
CA LYS A 253 -20.25 -12.21 -13.61
C LYS A 253 -19.74 -11.51 -14.86
N HIS A 254 -18.44 -11.23 -14.95
CA HIS A 254 -17.83 -10.60 -16.14
C HIS A 254 -18.01 -11.44 -17.40
N TYR A 255 -17.85 -12.75 -17.31
CA TYR A 255 -18.11 -13.63 -18.46
C TYR A 255 -19.54 -13.57 -18.94
N ILE A 256 -20.51 -13.58 -18.03
CA ILE A 256 -21.95 -13.54 -18.35
C ILE A 256 -22.39 -12.18 -18.90
N SER A 257 -21.82 -11.06 -18.37
CA SER A 257 -22.12 -9.70 -18.85
C SER A 257 -21.47 -9.39 -20.20
N GLY A 258 -20.52 -10.21 -20.65
CA GLY A 258 -19.75 -9.96 -21.87
C GLY A 258 -18.64 -8.91 -21.70
N GLU A 259 -18.39 -8.46 -20.47
CA GLU A 259 -17.30 -7.54 -20.15
C GLU A 259 -15.94 -8.22 -20.33
N LYS A 260 -15.01 -7.51 -20.97
CA LYS A 260 -13.67 -8.04 -21.21
C LYS A 260 -12.81 -7.94 -19.95
N LEU A 261 -12.38 -9.07 -19.44
CA LEU A 261 -11.36 -9.12 -18.39
C LEU A 261 -9.95 -8.84 -18.96
N PRO A 262 -9.10 -8.07 -18.23
CA PRO A 262 -7.72 -7.84 -18.64
C PRO A 262 -6.91 -9.14 -18.80
N LEU A 263 -5.98 -9.17 -19.77
CA LEU A 263 -5.14 -10.36 -20.01
C LEU A 263 -4.35 -10.80 -18.77
N ARG A 264 -3.89 -9.85 -17.94
CA ARG A 264 -3.21 -10.15 -16.66
C ARG A 264 -4.13 -10.92 -15.71
N TYR A 265 -5.40 -10.51 -15.60
CA TYR A 265 -6.39 -11.19 -14.78
C TYR A 265 -6.63 -12.62 -15.30
N LEU A 266 -6.84 -12.79 -16.60
CA LEU A 266 -7.03 -14.10 -17.20
C LEU A 266 -5.85 -15.04 -16.99
N LYS A 267 -4.61 -14.51 -17.06
CA LYS A 267 -3.39 -15.25 -16.76
C LYS A 267 -3.33 -15.68 -15.28
N ALA A 268 -3.68 -14.79 -14.37
CA ALA A 268 -3.75 -15.11 -12.95
C ALA A 268 -4.84 -16.17 -12.66
N TYR A 269 -6.04 -15.99 -13.23
CA TYR A 269 -7.13 -16.95 -13.07
C TYR A 269 -6.81 -18.33 -13.67
N LYS A 270 -6.12 -18.39 -14.82
CA LYS A 270 -5.60 -19.64 -15.39
C LYS A 270 -4.75 -20.42 -14.39
N ASN A 271 -3.91 -19.72 -13.63
CA ASN A 271 -2.97 -20.33 -12.67
C ASN A 271 -3.57 -20.50 -11.28
N TYR A 272 -4.75 -19.94 -11.01
CA TYR A 272 -5.39 -20.03 -9.70
C TYR A 272 -5.85 -21.47 -9.41
N PRO A 273 -5.36 -22.11 -8.31
CA PRO A 273 -5.64 -23.51 -8.04
C PRO A 273 -7.12 -23.82 -7.84
N PHE A 274 -7.87 -22.87 -7.31
CA PHE A 274 -9.28 -23.00 -6.92
C PHE A 274 -10.26 -22.43 -7.96
N LYS A 275 -9.79 -22.21 -9.19
CA LYS A 275 -10.66 -21.75 -10.29
C LYS A 275 -11.72 -22.79 -10.66
N VAL A 276 -12.87 -22.34 -11.10
CA VAL A 276 -13.87 -23.21 -11.73
C VAL A 276 -13.40 -23.57 -13.14
N LYS A 277 -12.95 -24.83 -13.31
CA LYS A 277 -12.35 -25.29 -14.58
C LYS A 277 -13.26 -25.09 -15.78
N ARG A 278 -14.57 -25.34 -15.66
CA ARG A 278 -15.57 -25.14 -16.72
C ARG A 278 -15.67 -23.67 -17.13
N LEU A 279 -15.71 -22.76 -16.15
CA LEU A 279 -15.73 -21.33 -16.43
C LEU A 279 -14.46 -20.91 -17.18
N TYR A 280 -13.28 -21.36 -16.73
CA TYR A 280 -12.03 -21.10 -17.43
C TYR A 280 -12.07 -21.63 -18.87
N THR A 281 -12.53 -22.87 -19.08
CA THR A 281 -12.64 -23.48 -20.42
C THR A 281 -13.60 -22.68 -21.31
N ALA A 282 -14.77 -22.30 -20.78
CA ALA A 282 -15.74 -21.49 -21.51
C ALA A 282 -15.16 -20.15 -21.96
N MET A 283 -14.44 -19.46 -21.08
CA MET A 283 -13.76 -18.20 -21.39
C MET A 283 -12.62 -18.38 -22.41
N HIS A 284 -11.82 -19.44 -22.25
CA HIS A 284 -10.69 -19.73 -23.13
C HIS A 284 -11.12 -20.02 -24.58
N TYR A 285 -12.16 -20.83 -24.75
CA TYR A 285 -12.72 -21.16 -26.07
C TYR A 285 -13.82 -20.23 -26.53
N LYS A 286 -14.06 -19.11 -25.79
CA LYS A 286 -15.08 -18.12 -26.14
C LYS A 286 -16.47 -18.72 -26.39
N LEU A 287 -16.87 -19.71 -25.57
CA LEU A 287 -18.18 -20.34 -25.70
C LEU A 287 -19.30 -19.30 -25.52
N PRO A 288 -20.39 -19.40 -26.29
CA PRO A 288 -21.57 -18.54 -26.08
C PRO A 288 -22.16 -18.69 -24.67
N VAL A 289 -22.51 -17.59 -24.02
CA VAL A 289 -23.08 -17.58 -22.65
C VAL A 289 -24.28 -18.49 -22.50
N PRO A 290 -25.23 -18.57 -23.48
CA PRO A 290 -26.37 -19.52 -23.38
C PRO A 290 -25.92 -20.98 -23.29
N LEU A 291 -24.89 -21.36 -24.07
CA LEU A 291 -24.34 -22.72 -24.03
C LEU A 291 -23.67 -23.02 -22.68
N PHE A 292 -22.90 -22.07 -22.15
CA PHE A 292 -22.32 -22.20 -20.81
C PHE A 292 -23.37 -22.36 -19.71
N LYS A 293 -24.45 -21.55 -19.76
CA LYS A 293 -25.57 -21.66 -18.81
C LYS A 293 -26.28 -23.01 -18.90
N LEU A 294 -26.47 -23.55 -20.12
CA LEU A 294 -27.04 -24.85 -20.32
C LEU A 294 -26.19 -25.96 -19.71
N LEU A 295 -24.89 -25.94 -19.98
CA LEU A 295 -23.91 -26.91 -19.42
C LEU A 295 -23.80 -26.86 -17.90
N ASN A 296 -24.04 -25.70 -17.28
CA ASN A 296 -24.09 -25.58 -15.82
C ASN A 296 -25.38 -26.05 -15.15
N LYS A 297 -26.46 -26.23 -15.91
CA LYS A 297 -27.76 -26.77 -15.39
C LYS A 297 -27.81 -28.29 -15.41
N ILE A 298 -26.98 -28.96 -16.18
CA ILE A 298 -27.02 -30.42 -16.41
C ILE A 298 -26.17 -31.17 -15.34
N ILE A 299 -25.55 -30.49 -14.40
CA ILE A 299 -24.73 -31.04 -13.33
C ILE A 299 -24.99 -30.31 -12.03
#